data_f419c3a4210d67c1546f1cc22237362b
#
_entry.id   f419c3a4210d67c1546f1cc22237362b
#
_cell.length_a   1.000
_cell.length_b   1.000
_cell.length_c   1.000
_cell.angle_alpha   90.00
_cell.angle_beta   90.00
_cell.angle_gamma   90.00
#
_symmetry.space_group_name_H-M   'P 1'
#
loop_
_entity.id
_entity.type
_entity.pdbx_description
1 polymer ?
#
loop_
_entity_poly.entity_id
_entity_poly.type
_entity_poly.pdbx_seq_one_letter_code
_entity_poly.pdbx_strand_id
1 'polypeptide(L)'
;MLPEGGRILDLGCGSGRDSLAFLKAGFAVNAVDGSAEMASAASELTGMKVEHATFADFEPKRVYDGIWACSSLLHVPAAELPAIVAKYAAALKPGGRFYLSFKLGDHDGMRNGRWFTDMTEQSFRRLIDDVEDLTVDCIEVTSDVRPGRADERWLNAWCMRI
;
A
#
# COMPACT_ATOMS: atom_id res chain seq x y z
N MET A 1 -9.75 -9.72 10.34
CA MET A 1 -10.10 -10.41 9.06
C MET A 1 -11.05 -9.49 8.31
N LEU A 2 -10.94 -9.37 6.98
CA LEU A 2 -11.88 -8.58 6.19
C LEU A 2 -13.21 -9.34 6.02
N PRO A 3 -14.35 -8.63 5.90
CA PRO A 3 -15.64 -9.27 5.65
C PRO A 3 -15.67 -9.95 4.28
N GLU A 4 -16.45 -11.01 4.14
CA GLU A 4 -16.70 -11.67 2.85
C GLU A 4 -17.30 -10.65 1.84
N GLY A 5 -16.79 -10.62 0.61
CA GLY A 5 -17.17 -9.64 -0.39
C GLY A 5 -16.79 -8.20 -0.07
N GLY A 6 -15.97 -7.98 0.95
CA GLY A 6 -15.49 -6.65 1.35
C GLY A 6 -14.79 -5.91 0.22
N ARG A 7 -14.69 -4.60 0.34
CA ARG A 7 -14.07 -3.74 -0.67
C ARG A 7 -12.61 -3.45 -0.31
N ILE A 8 -11.71 -3.71 -1.26
CA ILE A 8 -10.27 -3.47 -1.13
C ILE A 8 -9.85 -2.40 -2.15
N LEU A 9 -9.02 -1.46 -1.71
CA LEU A 9 -8.23 -0.59 -2.59
C LEU A 9 -6.82 -1.15 -2.69
N ASP A 10 -6.41 -1.53 -3.90
CA ASP A 10 -5.01 -1.88 -4.20
C ASP A 10 -4.28 -0.61 -4.65
N LEU A 11 -3.50 -0.06 -3.73
CA LEU A 11 -2.86 1.26 -3.84
C LEU A 11 -1.42 1.12 -4.35
N GLY A 12 -1.21 1.42 -5.62
CA GLY A 12 0.03 1.13 -6.35
C GLY A 12 0.08 -0.34 -6.76
N CYS A 13 -0.93 -0.75 -7.54
CA CYS A 13 -1.19 -2.16 -7.84
C CYS A 13 -0.17 -2.81 -8.78
N GLY A 14 0.73 -2.02 -9.39
CA GLY A 14 1.65 -2.52 -10.40
C GLY A 14 0.91 -3.19 -11.55
N SER A 15 1.36 -4.38 -11.94
CA SER A 15 0.73 -5.17 -13.00
C SER A 15 -0.58 -5.87 -12.60
N GLY A 16 -1.10 -5.67 -11.39
CA GLY A 16 -2.40 -6.20 -10.94
C GLY A 16 -2.38 -7.61 -10.37
N ARG A 17 -1.21 -8.15 -10.03
CA ARG A 17 -1.08 -9.51 -9.44
C ARG A 17 -1.94 -9.69 -8.19
N ASP A 18 -1.82 -8.75 -7.24
CA ASP A 18 -2.53 -8.83 -5.96
C ASP A 18 -4.01 -8.49 -6.14
N SER A 19 -4.33 -7.50 -7.00
CA SER A 19 -5.71 -7.21 -7.41
C SER A 19 -6.43 -8.45 -7.95
N LEU A 20 -5.78 -9.22 -8.84
CA LEU A 20 -6.35 -10.45 -9.38
C LEU A 20 -6.57 -11.51 -8.28
N ALA A 21 -5.63 -11.62 -7.33
CA ALA A 21 -5.77 -12.54 -6.22
C ALA A 21 -6.97 -12.18 -5.32
N PHE A 22 -7.16 -10.90 -5.02
CA PHE A 22 -8.32 -10.42 -4.26
C PHE A 22 -9.64 -10.66 -4.98
N LEU A 23 -9.70 -10.40 -6.30
CA LEU A 23 -10.89 -10.71 -7.10
C LEU A 23 -11.25 -12.20 -7.06
N LYS A 24 -10.24 -13.08 -7.23
CA LYS A 24 -10.44 -14.54 -7.14
C LYS A 24 -10.88 -14.99 -5.75
N ALA A 25 -10.50 -14.25 -4.71
CA ALA A 25 -10.94 -14.49 -3.33
C ALA A 25 -12.34 -13.91 -3.03
N GLY A 26 -13.01 -13.30 -4.02
CA GLY A 26 -14.38 -12.81 -3.89
C GLY A 26 -14.50 -11.37 -3.36
N PHE A 27 -13.40 -10.62 -3.26
CA PHE A 27 -13.46 -9.22 -2.85
C PHE A 27 -13.85 -8.30 -4.00
N ALA A 28 -14.51 -7.18 -3.67
CA ALA A 28 -14.69 -6.07 -4.60
C ALA A 28 -13.40 -5.22 -4.59
N VAL A 29 -12.74 -5.10 -5.76
CA VAL A 29 -11.43 -4.42 -5.86
C VAL A 29 -11.56 -3.12 -6.63
N ASN A 30 -10.93 -2.05 -6.11
CA ASN A 30 -10.52 -0.88 -6.85
C ASN A 30 -8.99 -0.86 -6.87
N ALA A 31 -8.39 -0.42 -7.97
CA ALA A 31 -6.95 -0.38 -8.10
C ALA A 31 -6.49 0.91 -8.78
N VAL A 32 -5.33 1.39 -8.38
CA VAL A 32 -4.69 2.59 -8.93
C VAL A 32 -3.18 2.38 -9.02
N ASP A 33 -2.57 2.90 -10.09
CA ASP A 33 -1.12 2.94 -10.23
C ASP A 33 -0.66 4.26 -10.87
N GLY A 34 0.50 4.75 -10.46
CA GLY A 34 1.11 5.98 -10.99
C GLY A 34 1.75 5.80 -12.35
N SER A 35 1.95 4.58 -12.82
CA SER A 35 2.45 4.26 -14.16
C SER A 35 1.29 3.89 -15.09
N ALA A 36 1.16 4.62 -16.20
CA ALA A 36 0.14 4.32 -17.21
C ALA A 36 0.31 2.91 -17.80
N GLU A 37 1.55 2.46 -17.97
CA GLU A 37 1.87 1.11 -18.47
C GLU A 37 1.41 0.03 -17.47
N MET A 38 1.68 0.23 -16.18
CA MET A 38 1.23 -0.71 -15.15
C MET A 38 -0.28 -0.72 -15.01
N ALA A 39 -0.94 0.44 -15.01
CA ALA A 39 -2.40 0.52 -14.96
C ALA A 39 -3.06 -0.16 -16.15
N SER A 40 -2.48 -0.04 -17.36
CA SER A 40 -2.95 -0.75 -18.56
C SER A 40 -2.77 -2.27 -18.42
N ALA A 41 -1.58 -2.72 -18.03
CA ALA A 41 -1.30 -4.14 -17.83
C ALA A 41 -2.19 -4.77 -16.75
N ALA A 42 -2.41 -4.04 -15.65
CA ALA A 42 -3.32 -4.49 -14.58
C ALA A 42 -4.78 -4.56 -15.07
N SER A 43 -5.21 -3.61 -15.90
CA SER A 43 -6.56 -3.63 -16.48
C SER A 43 -6.76 -4.84 -17.40
N GLU A 44 -5.77 -5.15 -18.23
CA GLU A 44 -5.81 -6.35 -19.08
C GLU A 44 -5.82 -7.65 -18.28
N LEU A 45 -4.95 -7.75 -17.26
CA LEU A 45 -4.84 -8.94 -16.43
C LEU A 45 -6.10 -9.21 -15.61
N THR A 46 -6.73 -8.17 -15.07
CA THR A 46 -7.84 -8.30 -14.11
C THR A 46 -9.20 -8.20 -14.75
N GLY A 47 -9.30 -7.63 -15.95
CA GLY A 47 -10.57 -7.26 -16.57
C GLY A 47 -11.27 -6.05 -15.93
N MET A 48 -10.62 -5.40 -14.94
CA MET A 48 -11.12 -4.19 -14.30
C MET A 48 -10.57 -2.95 -14.99
N LYS A 49 -11.26 -1.82 -14.80
CA LYS A 49 -10.66 -0.51 -15.07
C LYS A 49 -9.78 -0.12 -13.89
N VAL A 50 -8.45 -0.13 -14.08
CA VAL A 50 -7.48 0.40 -13.14
C VAL A 50 -7.28 1.89 -13.40
N GLU A 51 -7.28 2.72 -12.36
CA GLU A 51 -7.08 4.16 -12.50
C GLU A 51 -5.58 4.47 -12.63
N HIS A 52 -5.23 5.35 -13.59
CA HIS A 52 -3.90 5.93 -13.68
C HIS A 52 -3.87 7.26 -12.94
N ALA A 53 -3.24 7.29 -11.78
CA ALA A 53 -3.08 8.50 -10.97
C ALA A 53 -1.92 8.31 -9.96
N THR A 54 -1.31 9.43 -9.56
CA THR A 54 -0.38 9.41 -8.43
C THR A 54 -1.11 9.25 -7.10
N PHE A 55 -0.40 8.91 -6.03
CA PHE A 55 -1.01 8.82 -4.69
C PHE A 55 -1.57 10.17 -4.21
N ALA A 56 -0.98 11.27 -4.63
CA ALA A 56 -1.47 12.61 -4.30
C ALA A 56 -2.76 12.96 -5.07
N ASP A 57 -2.85 12.59 -6.34
CA ASP A 57 -3.95 12.99 -7.24
C ASP A 57 -5.16 12.06 -7.16
N PHE A 58 -4.95 10.78 -6.81
CA PHE A 58 -6.07 9.83 -6.69
C PHE A 58 -6.97 10.20 -5.51
N GLU A 59 -8.25 10.41 -5.79
CA GLU A 59 -9.25 10.67 -4.75
C GLU A 59 -10.13 9.43 -4.52
N PRO A 60 -10.04 8.80 -3.33
CA PRO A 60 -10.89 7.68 -2.98
C PRO A 60 -12.38 8.09 -2.98
N LYS A 61 -13.16 7.58 -3.94
CA LYS A 61 -14.59 7.90 -4.09
C LYS A 61 -15.51 6.99 -3.26
N ARG A 62 -14.94 6.05 -2.54
CA ARG A 62 -15.64 5.02 -1.78
C ARG A 62 -14.98 4.78 -0.46
N VAL A 63 -15.67 4.17 0.48
CA VAL A 63 -15.09 3.67 1.71
C VAL A 63 -14.72 2.19 1.58
N TYR A 64 -13.60 1.79 2.15
CA TYR A 64 -12.98 0.48 1.99
C TYR A 64 -12.96 -0.29 3.30
N ASP A 65 -13.08 -1.60 3.20
CA ASP A 65 -12.85 -2.54 4.30
C ASP A 65 -11.35 -2.79 4.49
N GLY A 66 -10.58 -2.71 3.38
CA GLY A 66 -9.12 -2.84 3.38
C GLY A 66 -8.45 -1.94 2.34
N ILE A 67 -7.25 -1.49 2.66
CA ILE A 67 -6.32 -0.84 1.72
C ILE A 67 -5.03 -1.64 1.71
N TRP A 68 -4.54 -1.95 0.52
CA TRP A 68 -3.35 -2.73 0.28
C TRP A 68 -2.30 -1.87 -0.43
N ALA A 69 -1.23 -1.51 0.29
CA ALA A 69 -0.11 -0.72 -0.24
C ALA A 69 1.17 -1.56 -0.20
N CYS A 70 1.20 -2.62 -1.01
CA CYS A 70 2.32 -3.54 -1.07
C CYS A 70 3.45 -2.99 -1.93
N SER A 71 4.58 -2.66 -1.32
CA SER A 71 5.77 -2.15 -2.01
C SER A 71 5.48 -0.94 -2.92
N SER A 72 4.60 -0.07 -2.49
CA SER A 72 4.11 1.07 -3.28
C SER A 72 4.42 2.43 -2.64
N LEU A 73 3.97 2.69 -1.41
CA LEU A 73 4.20 3.97 -0.73
C LEU A 73 5.67 4.21 -0.36
N LEU A 74 6.53 3.23 -0.46
CA LEU A 74 7.98 3.38 -0.31
C LEU A 74 8.59 4.32 -1.38
N HIS A 75 7.84 4.69 -2.43
CA HIS A 75 8.25 5.66 -3.45
C HIS A 75 7.81 7.10 -3.16
N VAL A 76 7.23 7.34 -1.99
CA VAL A 76 6.83 8.66 -1.49
C VAL A 76 7.92 9.17 -0.52
N PRO A 77 8.39 10.43 -0.64
CA PRO A 77 9.31 11.02 0.33
C PRO A 77 8.78 10.93 1.77
N ALA A 78 9.66 10.68 2.73
CA ALA A 78 9.26 10.51 4.13
C ALA A 78 8.45 11.70 4.68
N ALA A 79 8.78 12.92 4.25
CA ALA A 79 8.07 14.13 4.64
C ALA A 79 6.61 14.21 4.14
N GLU A 80 6.28 13.51 3.05
CA GLU A 80 4.94 13.50 2.45
C GLU A 80 4.08 12.33 2.94
N LEU A 81 4.70 11.28 3.48
CA LEU A 81 4.01 10.06 3.89
C LEU A 81 2.90 10.30 4.93
N PRO A 82 3.03 11.16 5.97
CA PRO A 82 1.96 11.36 6.93
C PRO A 82 0.66 11.83 6.27
N ALA A 83 0.75 12.81 5.36
CA ALA A 83 -0.41 13.35 4.66
C ALA A 83 -1.05 12.32 3.72
N ILE A 84 -0.21 11.55 2.99
CA ILE A 84 -0.68 10.49 2.09
C ILE A 84 -1.36 9.36 2.89
N VAL A 85 -0.73 8.88 3.96
CA VAL A 85 -1.31 7.82 4.80
C VAL A 85 -2.61 8.28 5.45
N ALA A 86 -2.68 9.51 5.97
CA ALA A 86 -3.90 10.07 6.54
C ALA A 86 -5.04 10.15 5.52
N LYS A 87 -4.76 10.59 4.29
CA LYS A 87 -5.73 10.64 3.19
C LYS A 87 -6.38 9.27 2.95
N TYR A 88 -5.58 8.22 2.89
CA TYR A 88 -6.10 6.87 2.64
C TYR A 88 -6.71 6.23 3.89
N ALA A 89 -6.17 6.51 5.07
CA ALA A 89 -6.79 6.07 6.33
C ALA A 89 -8.22 6.60 6.48
N ALA A 90 -8.47 7.86 6.07
CA ALA A 90 -9.80 8.46 6.07
C ALA A 90 -10.80 7.74 5.12
N ALA A 91 -10.30 7.04 4.11
CA ALA A 91 -11.13 6.25 3.20
C ALA A 91 -11.43 4.83 3.71
N LEU A 92 -10.87 4.40 4.83
CA LEU A 92 -11.23 3.15 5.48
C LEU A 92 -12.55 3.29 6.27
N LYS A 93 -13.27 2.21 6.40
CA LYS A 93 -14.34 2.09 7.41
C LYS A 93 -13.74 2.00 8.82
N PRO A 94 -14.45 2.39 9.88
CA PRO A 94 -14.04 2.04 11.24
C PRO A 94 -13.79 0.54 11.36
N GLY A 95 -12.66 0.14 11.95
CA GLY A 95 -12.19 -1.25 12.00
C GLY A 95 -11.57 -1.77 10.70
N GLY A 96 -11.55 -0.98 9.63
CA GLY A 96 -10.91 -1.33 8.35
C GLY A 96 -9.40 -1.49 8.49
N ARG A 97 -8.79 -2.25 7.59
CA ARG A 97 -7.38 -2.64 7.64
C ARG A 97 -6.56 -1.94 6.58
N PHE A 98 -5.38 -1.43 6.96
CA PHE A 98 -4.41 -0.85 6.07
C PHE A 98 -3.12 -1.66 6.12
N TYR A 99 -2.78 -2.31 5.03
CA TYR A 99 -1.49 -2.97 4.88
C TYR A 99 -0.51 -2.06 4.17
N LEU A 100 0.69 -1.92 4.73
CA LEU A 100 1.80 -1.15 4.16
C LEU A 100 3.07 -1.99 4.21
N SER A 101 3.88 -1.92 3.16
CA SER A 101 5.21 -2.51 3.20
C SER A 101 6.29 -1.59 2.65
N PHE A 102 7.44 -1.61 3.32
CA PHE A 102 8.62 -0.82 3.02
C PHE A 102 9.86 -1.71 3.03
N LYS A 103 10.92 -1.29 2.37
CA LYS A 103 12.23 -1.90 2.61
C LYS A 103 12.68 -1.58 4.04
N LEU A 104 13.26 -2.56 4.72
CA LEU A 104 13.80 -2.36 6.05
C LEU A 104 15.08 -1.54 5.97
N GLY A 105 15.12 -0.39 6.62
CA GLY A 105 16.27 0.52 6.62
C GLY A 105 15.91 1.93 7.05
N ASP A 106 16.81 2.86 6.78
CA ASP A 106 16.69 4.29 7.14
C ASP A 106 16.97 5.24 5.96
N HIS A 107 17.04 4.70 4.74
CA HIS A 107 17.27 5.51 3.54
C HIS A 107 16.03 6.30 3.15
N ASP A 108 16.19 7.58 2.87
CA ASP A 108 15.17 8.44 2.28
C ASP A 108 15.81 9.29 1.17
N GLY A 109 15.54 8.95 -0.09
CA GLY A 109 16.16 9.61 -1.23
C GLY A 109 16.11 8.82 -2.53
N MET A 110 16.81 9.36 -3.53
CA MET A 110 16.90 8.74 -4.86
C MET A 110 17.78 7.49 -4.85
N ARG A 111 17.27 6.41 -5.45
CA ARG A 111 18.00 5.16 -5.68
C ARG A 111 17.60 4.61 -7.05
N ASN A 112 18.55 4.45 -7.96
CA ASN A 112 18.31 3.92 -9.32
C ASN A 112 17.18 4.63 -10.08
N GLY A 113 17.15 5.98 -10.00
CA GLY A 113 16.18 6.81 -10.74
C GLY A 113 14.77 6.87 -10.12
N ARG A 114 14.58 6.31 -8.92
CA ARG A 114 13.32 6.38 -8.16
C ARG A 114 13.59 6.84 -6.73
N TRP A 115 12.61 7.48 -6.13
CA TRP A 115 12.63 7.73 -4.69
C TRP A 115 12.39 6.44 -3.91
N PHE A 116 13.13 6.27 -2.82
CA PHE A 116 12.91 5.20 -1.85
C PHE A 116 12.95 5.76 -0.45
N THR A 117 11.93 5.47 0.31
CA THR A 117 11.85 5.67 1.75
C THR A 117 11.83 4.29 2.40
N ASP A 118 12.95 3.92 3.00
CA ASP A 118 13.06 2.70 3.78
C ASP A 118 12.55 2.99 5.20
N MET A 119 12.04 1.99 5.90
CA MET A 119 11.50 2.15 7.25
C MET A 119 12.12 1.15 8.22
N THR A 120 12.48 1.63 9.40
CA THR A 120 12.66 0.81 10.60
C THR A 120 11.31 0.68 11.30
N GLU A 121 11.15 -0.28 12.22
CA GLU A 121 9.95 -0.36 13.04
C GLU A 121 9.69 0.95 13.80
N GLN A 122 10.75 1.57 14.32
CA GLN A 122 10.64 2.82 15.07
C GLN A 122 10.16 3.99 14.20
N SER A 123 10.72 4.16 12.98
CA SER A 123 10.30 5.22 12.07
C SER A 123 8.88 5.00 11.56
N PHE A 124 8.48 3.73 11.31
CA PHE A 124 7.11 3.40 10.93
C PHE A 124 6.10 3.71 12.04
N ARG A 125 6.40 3.36 13.30
CA ARG A 125 5.52 3.70 14.43
C ARG A 125 5.33 5.21 14.56
N ARG A 126 6.41 6.01 14.42
CA ARG A 126 6.30 7.47 14.41
C ARG A 126 5.40 7.99 13.27
N LEU A 127 5.54 7.41 12.07
CA LEU A 127 4.67 7.76 10.94
C LEU A 127 3.19 7.55 11.28
N ILE A 128 2.85 6.43 11.93
CA ILE A 128 1.46 6.13 12.28
C ILE A 128 0.97 6.95 13.48
N ASP A 129 1.84 7.28 14.43
CA ASP A 129 1.51 8.16 15.57
C ASP A 129 1.10 9.58 15.10
N ASP A 130 1.57 10.02 13.93
CA ASP A 130 1.21 11.30 13.30
C ASP A 130 -0.11 11.22 12.49
N VAL A 131 -0.76 10.07 12.41
CA VAL A 131 -2.01 9.87 11.65
C VAL A 131 -3.18 9.60 12.60
N GLU A 132 -4.11 10.56 12.68
CA GLU A 132 -5.32 10.40 13.48
C GLU A 132 -6.13 9.16 13.02
N ASP A 133 -6.81 8.53 13.95
CA ASP A 133 -7.70 7.39 13.72
C ASP A 133 -7.03 6.13 13.13
N LEU A 134 -5.69 6.04 13.15
CA LEU A 134 -4.97 4.85 12.69
C LEU A 134 -4.07 4.31 13.79
N THR A 135 -4.09 3.01 14.00
CA THR A 135 -3.22 2.33 14.97
C THR A 135 -2.49 1.16 14.36
N VAL A 136 -1.27 0.89 14.83
CA VAL A 136 -0.51 -0.29 14.43
C VAL A 136 -1.08 -1.53 15.11
N ASP A 137 -1.50 -2.51 14.31
CA ASP A 137 -1.98 -3.82 14.79
C ASP A 137 -0.82 -4.83 14.87
N CYS A 138 -0.01 -4.92 13.79
CA CYS A 138 1.11 -5.85 13.72
C CYS A 138 2.20 -5.31 12.80
N ILE A 139 3.46 -5.56 13.17
CA ILE A 139 4.63 -5.36 12.30
C ILE A 139 5.41 -6.66 12.22
N GLU A 140 5.74 -7.07 11.02
CA GLU A 140 6.52 -8.27 10.75
C GLU A 140 7.67 -7.93 9.78
N VAL A 141 8.85 -8.48 10.03
CA VAL A 141 9.99 -8.34 9.13
C VAL A 141 10.24 -9.66 8.42
N THR A 142 10.24 -9.62 7.09
CA THR A 142 10.46 -10.78 6.22
C THR A 142 11.68 -10.58 5.32
N SER A 143 12.25 -11.68 4.83
CA SER A 143 13.25 -11.65 3.77
C SER A 143 12.57 -11.56 2.40
N ASP A 144 13.27 -10.97 1.41
CA ASP A 144 12.79 -10.96 0.03
C ASP A 144 12.78 -12.40 -0.51
N VAL A 145 11.66 -12.81 -1.11
CA VAL A 145 11.48 -14.17 -1.64
C VAL A 145 12.04 -14.35 -3.05
N ARG A 146 12.49 -13.26 -3.70
CA ARG A 146 13.03 -13.31 -5.06
C ARG A 146 14.43 -13.92 -5.06
N PRO A 147 14.78 -14.77 -6.06
CA PRO A 147 16.11 -15.33 -6.16
C PRO A 147 17.20 -14.24 -6.18
N GLY A 148 18.28 -14.45 -5.42
CA GLY A 148 19.43 -13.54 -5.34
C GLY A 148 19.20 -12.27 -4.49
N ARG A 149 18.09 -12.18 -3.75
CA ARG A 149 17.76 -11.04 -2.89
C ARG A 149 17.49 -11.41 -1.43
N ALA A 150 18.02 -12.54 -0.98
CA ALA A 150 17.80 -13.03 0.38
C ALA A 150 18.28 -12.06 1.48
N ASP A 151 19.23 -11.19 1.16
CA ASP A 151 19.74 -10.16 2.08
C ASP A 151 18.82 -8.92 2.16
N GLU A 152 17.90 -8.75 1.21
CA GLU A 152 16.92 -7.67 1.26
C GLU A 152 15.79 -8.06 2.23
N ARG A 153 15.49 -7.14 3.16
CA ARG A 153 14.44 -7.35 4.16
C ARG A 153 13.33 -6.34 3.97
N TRP A 154 12.13 -6.77 4.31
CA TRP A 154 10.92 -5.98 4.21
C TRP A 154 10.25 -5.83 5.56
N LEU A 155 9.87 -4.60 5.88
CA LEU A 155 8.95 -4.30 6.96
C LEU A 155 7.54 -4.40 6.39
N ASN A 156 6.72 -5.26 6.97
CA ASN A 156 5.30 -5.44 6.64
C ASN A 156 4.49 -5.01 7.85
N ALA A 157 3.56 -4.11 7.65
CA ALA A 157 2.77 -3.57 8.73
C ALA A 157 1.27 -3.66 8.43
N TRP A 158 0.52 -4.02 9.43
CA TRP A 158 -0.93 -3.98 9.44
C TRP A 158 -1.37 -2.90 10.42
N CYS A 159 -2.17 -1.97 9.92
CA CYS A 159 -2.81 -0.94 10.72
C CYS A 159 -4.32 -1.11 10.69
N MET A 160 -4.99 -0.56 11.69
CA MET A 160 -6.44 -0.58 11.80
C MET A 160 -6.95 0.82 12.03
N ARG A 161 -8.03 1.20 11.33
CA ARG A 161 -8.76 2.42 11.63
C ARG A 161 -9.57 2.25 12.92
N ILE A 162 -9.37 3.17 13.86
CA ILE A 162 -10.09 3.23 15.13
C ILE A 162 -11.52 3.75 14.91
#